data_eb522e5fc66a83690af03714138b7dbe
#
_entry.id   eb522e5fc66a83690af03714138b7dbe
#
_cell.length_a   1.000
_cell.length_b   1.000
_cell.length_c   1.000
_cell.angle_alpha   90.00
_cell.angle_beta   90.00
_cell.angle_gamma   90.00
#
_symmetry.space_group_name_H-M   'P 1'
#
loop_
_entity.id
_entity.type
_entity.pdbx_description
1 polymer ?
#
loop_
_entity_poly.entity_id
_entity_poly.type
_entity_poly.pdbx_seq_one_letter_code
_entity_poly.pdbx_strand_id
1 'polypeptide(L)'
;MNTRIQVEHPVTEMVTGVDLVREQIRIAAHLKLNYKQSDIELKGHALECRINAENPQEGFRPSPGIVSSLHIPGGFGVRIDTTLYQGYQVSSHYDSMIAKVIVHGRNRIEAIRKMRRVLSELVIDGIDTNKNYSI
;
A
#
# COMPACT_ATOMS: atom_id res chain seq x y z
N MET A 1 11.35 9.21 -17.44
CA MET A 1 11.82 8.41 -16.27
C MET A 1 11.41 9.14 -15.01
N ASN A 2 10.88 8.42 -14.00
CA ASN A 2 10.51 9.00 -12.71
C ASN A 2 11.71 8.97 -11.77
N THR A 3 12.41 10.10 -11.63
CA THR A 3 13.62 10.22 -10.80
C THR A 3 13.28 10.55 -9.33
N ARG A 4 12.31 9.86 -8.75
CA ARG A 4 11.81 10.01 -7.38
C ARG A 4 11.38 8.66 -6.84
N ILE A 5 11.15 8.57 -5.54
CA ILE A 5 10.47 7.41 -4.95
C ILE A 5 9.07 7.27 -5.55
N GLN A 6 8.67 6.05 -5.82
CA GLN A 6 7.36 5.75 -6.40
C GLN A 6 6.39 5.22 -5.35
N VAL A 7 5.10 5.27 -5.64
CA VAL A 7 4.05 4.80 -4.72
C VAL A 7 4.28 3.33 -4.36
N GLU A 8 4.70 2.52 -5.34
CA GLU A 8 4.92 1.08 -5.24
C GLU A 8 6.26 0.65 -4.62
N HIS A 9 7.07 1.59 -4.07
CA HIS A 9 8.32 1.24 -3.38
C HIS A 9 8.16 0.17 -2.28
N PRO A 10 7.01 0.05 -1.58
CA PRO A 10 6.83 -0.99 -0.57
C PRO A 10 6.98 -2.41 -1.10
N VAL A 11 6.67 -2.66 -2.37
CA VAL A 11 6.89 -3.98 -3.00
C VAL A 11 8.38 -4.34 -2.97
N THR A 12 9.25 -3.39 -3.35
CA THR A 12 10.69 -3.58 -3.30
C THR A 12 11.18 -3.78 -1.86
N GLU A 13 10.68 -2.98 -0.92
CA GLU A 13 11.02 -3.10 0.50
C GLU A 13 10.67 -4.49 1.06
N MET A 14 9.47 -5.01 0.71
CA MET A 14 9.00 -6.30 1.20
C MET A 14 9.82 -7.49 0.66
N VAL A 15 10.34 -7.41 -0.57
CA VAL A 15 11.12 -8.52 -1.15
C VAL A 15 12.63 -8.41 -0.89
N THR A 16 13.14 -7.21 -0.55
CA THR A 16 14.57 -7.00 -0.28
C THR A 16 14.89 -6.87 1.20
N GLY A 17 13.91 -6.47 2.02
CA GLY A 17 14.12 -6.11 3.43
C GLY A 17 14.82 -4.76 3.63
N VAL A 18 14.96 -3.94 2.58
CA VAL A 18 15.60 -2.62 2.63
C VAL A 18 14.55 -1.53 2.76
N ASP A 19 14.64 -0.70 3.79
CA ASP A 19 13.81 0.50 3.98
C ASP A 19 14.34 1.63 3.09
N LEU A 20 13.70 1.83 1.93
CA LEU A 20 14.14 2.79 0.92
C LEU A 20 14.01 4.24 1.40
N VAL A 21 12.96 4.56 2.15
CA VAL A 21 12.74 5.91 2.69
C VAL A 21 13.82 6.27 3.70
N ARG A 22 14.14 5.34 4.59
CA ARG A 22 15.23 5.50 5.56
C ARG A 22 16.56 5.74 4.85
N GLU A 23 16.87 4.94 3.83
CA GLU A 23 18.12 5.09 3.10
C GLU A 23 18.18 6.42 2.31
N GLN A 24 17.06 6.91 1.77
CA GLN A 24 17.01 8.25 1.18
C GLN A 24 17.37 9.34 2.20
N ILE A 25 16.82 9.27 3.41
CA ILE A 25 17.14 10.22 4.49
C ILE A 25 18.62 10.15 4.86
N ARG A 26 19.17 8.94 4.97
CA ARG A 26 20.60 8.73 5.26
C ARG A 26 21.50 9.34 4.18
N ILE A 27 21.18 9.11 2.90
CA ILE A 27 21.93 9.68 1.77
C ILE A 27 21.85 11.21 1.78
N ALA A 28 20.67 11.77 2.04
CA ALA A 28 20.48 13.22 2.16
C ALA A 28 21.31 13.82 3.32
N ALA A 29 21.56 13.04 4.37
CA ALA A 29 22.46 13.39 5.46
C ALA A 29 23.96 13.10 5.16
N HIS A 30 24.32 12.87 3.89
CA HIS A 30 25.67 12.55 3.42
C HIS A 30 26.26 11.25 4.02
N LEU A 31 25.42 10.34 4.51
CA LEU A 31 25.86 9.04 4.99
C LEU A 31 25.95 8.04 3.82
N LYS A 32 26.91 7.15 3.87
CA LYS A 32 27.05 6.08 2.87
C LYS A 32 25.98 5.00 3.08
N LEU A 33 25.59 4.32 1.99
CA LEU A 33 24.82 3.09 2.08
C LEU A 33 25.58 2.02 2.85
N ASN A 34 24.87 1.26 3.67
CA ASN A 34 25.45 0.14 4.43
C ASN A 34 25.39 -1.19 3.64
N TYR A 35 24.94 -1.14 2.40
CA TYR A 35 24.76 -2.30 1.54
C TYR A 35 25.61 -2.17 0.28
N LYS A 36 26.07 -3.31 -0.23
CA LYS A 36 26.57 -3.47 -1.58
C LYS A 36 25.48 -4.13 -2.42
N GLN A 37 25.59 -4.04 -3.75
CA GLN A 37 24.61 -4.69 -4.64
C GLN A 37 24.56 -6.21 -4.42
N SER A 38 25.70 -6.83 -4.05
CA SER A 38 25.78 -8.25 -3.72
C SER A 38 24.97 -8.68 -2.48
N ASP A 39 24.66 -7.73 -1.60
CA ASP A 39 23.95 -8.02 -0.34
C ASP A 39 22.42 -8.03 -0.54
N ILE A 40 21.97 -7.60 -1.72
CA ILE A 40 20.55 -7.50 -2.04
C ILE A 40 20.05 -8.79 -2.67
N GLU A 41 19.23 -9.50 -1.93
CA GLU A 41 18.54 -10.72 -2.38
C GLU A 41 17.03 -10.46 -2.49
N LEU A 42 16.42 -10.92 -3.60
CA LEU A 42 14.97 -10.91 -3.76
C LEU A 42 14.37 -12.15 -3.11
N LYS A 43 13.60 -11.98 -2.03
CA LYS A 43 12.98 -13.09 -1.28
C LYS A 43 11.45 -13.06 -1.44
N GLY A 44 10.91 -14.19 -1.88
CA GLY A 44 9.47 -14.35 -2.02
C GLY A 44 8.85 -13.51 -3.15
N HIS A 45 7.62 -13.10 -2.93
CA HIS A 45 6.83 -12.31 -3.87
C HIS A 45 5.94 -11.32 -3.12
N ALA A 46 5.91 -10.08 -3.54
CA ALA A 46 5.05 -9.05 -2.96
C ALA A 46 4.06 -8.52 -3.99
N LEU A 47 2.90 -8.11 -3.52
CA LEU A 47 1.86 -7.43 -4.28
C LEU A 47 1.43 -6.18 -3.53
N GLU A 48 1.10 -5.12 -4.27
CA GLU A 48 0.48 -3.91 -3.75
C GLU A 48 -0.84 -3.66 -4.46
N CYS A 49 -1.89 -3.37 -3.67
CA CYS A 49 -3.15 -2.80 -4.15
C CYS A 49 -3.30 -1.39 -3.61
N ARG A 50 -3.54 -0.42 -4.49
CA ARG A 50 -3.90 0.95 -4.14
C ARG A 50 -5.40 1.00 -3.88
N ILE A 51 -5.80 1.49 -2.72
CA ILE A 51 -7.19 1.73 -2.38
C ILE A 51 -7.48 3.20 -2.57
N ASN A 52 -8.39 3.48 -3.49
CA ASN A 52 -8.81 4.82 -3.83
C ASN A 52 -10.26 5.05 -3.38
N ALA A 53 -10.53 6.25 -2.89
CA ALA A 53 -11.88 6.74 -2.59
C ALA A 53 -12.58 7.12 -3.89
N GLU A 54 -13.02 6.12 -4.64
CA GLU A 54 -13.62 6.22 -5.97
C GLU A 54 -14.77 5.23 -6.12
N ASN A 55 -15.82 5.62 -6.84
CA ASN A 55 -16.93 4.73 -7.16
C ASN A 55 -16.71 4.06 -8.53
N PRO A 56 -16.37 2.75 -8.58
CA PRO A 56 -16.15 2.03 -9.84
C PRO A 56 -17.40 1.93 -10.70
N GLN A 57 -18.61 1.97 -10.11
CA GLN A 57 -19.88 1.88 -10.82
C GLN A 57 -20.23 3.19 -11.52
N GLU A 58 -19.63 4.31 -11.07
CA GLU A 58 -19.81 5.64 -11.66
C GLU A 58 -18.56 6.10 -12.41
N GLY A 59 -17.85 5.20 -13.09
CA GLY A 59 -16.67 5.52 -13.89
C GLY A 59 -15.47 5.99 -13.06
N PHE A 60 -15.30 5.45 -11.83
CA PHE A 60 -14.23 5.82 -10.90
C PHE A 60 -14.27 7.30 -10.47
N ARG A 61 -15.47 7.86 -10.40
CA ARG A 61 -15.66 9.20 -9.87
C ARG A 61 -15.17 9.26 -8.42
N PRO A 62 -14.45 10.33 -7.99
CA PRO A 62 -14.03 10.52 -6.62
C PRO A 62 -15.21 10.48 -5.64
N SER A 63 -15.04 9.78 -4.52
CA SER A 63 -16.04 9.63 -3.46
C SER A 63 -15.53 10.26 -2.16
N PRO A 64 -15.57 11.60 -2.03
CA PRO A 64 -15.22 12.27 -0.78
C PRO A 64 -16.30 11.99 0.27
N GLY A 65 -15.92 12.03 1.56
CA GLY A 65 -16.86 11.78 2.65
C GLY A 65 -16.16 11.48 3.96
N ILE A 66 -16.93 11.06 4.95
CA ILE A 66 -16.41 10.71 6.28
C ILE A 66 -16.37 9.18 6.40
N VAL A 67 -15.22 8.64 6.80
CA VAL A 67 -15.05 7.22 7.10
C VAL A 67 -15.80 6.90 8.39
N SER A 68 -16.97 6.27 8.27
CA SER A 68 -17.85 5.97 9.41
C SER A 68 -17.40 4.72 10.17
N SER A 69 -16.82 3.73 9.47
CA SER A 69 -16.27 2.52 10.06
C SER A 69 -14.98 2.13 9.35
N LEU A 70 -14.00 1.68 10.12
CA LEU A 70 -12.71 1.25 9.59
C LEU A 70 -12.25 -0.01 10.32
N HIS A 71 -11.95 -1.08 9.55
CA HIS A 71 -11.20 -2.23 10.03
C HIS A 71 -10.01 -2.47 9.15
N ILE A 72 -8.80 -2.42 9.73
CA ILE A 72 -7.53 -2.66 9.04
C ILE A 72 -7.05 -4.06 9.40
N PRO A 73 -7.05 -5.01 8.44
CA PRO A 73 -6.59 -6.36 8.67
C PRO A 73 -5.07 -6.40 8.83
N GLY A 74 -4.59 -7.38 9.59
CA GLY A 74 -3.18 -7.56 9.85
C GLY A 74 -2.71 -9.01 9.61
N GLY A 75 -1.53 -9.31 10.16
CA GLY A 75 -0.94 -10.65 10.15
C GLY A 75 0.41 -10.72 9.46
N PHE A 76 1.02 -11.90 9.48
CA PHE A 76 2.36 -12.11 8.94
C PHE A 76 2.42 -11.82 7.43
N GLY A 77 3.34 -10.92 7.04
CA GLY A 77 3.52 -10.51 5.64
C GLY A 77 2.37 -9.63 5.12
N VAL A 78 1.70 -8.89 6.00
CA VAL A 78 0.72 -7.85 5.66
C VAL A 78 1.25 -6.52 6.16
N ARG A 79 1.25 -5.53 5.26
CA ARG A 79 1.55 -4.13 5.56
C ARG A 79 0.47 -3.25 4.96
N ILE A 80 -0.02 -2.30 5.73
CA ILE A 80 -0.98 -1.31 5.24
C ILE A 80 -0.45 0.08 5.55
N ASP A 81 -0.20 0.87 4.50
CA ASP A 81 0.20 2.25 4.60
C ASP A 81 -1.03 3.12 4.36
N THR A 82 -1.49 3.80 5.39
CA THR A 82 -2.70 4.63 5.33
C THR A 82 -2.67 5.76 6.34
N THR A 83 -3.42 6.82 6.06
CA THR A 83 -3.71 7.91 7.00
C THR A 83 -5.12 7.81 7.57
N LEU A 84 -5.90 6.78 7.17
CA LEU A 84 -7.28 6.63 7.60
C LEU A 84 -7.40 6.29 9.08
N TYR A 85 -8.42 6.85 9.68
CA TYR A 85 -8.97 6.48 10.98
C TYR A 85 -10.49 6.68 10.96
N GLN A 86 -11.21 6.09 11.89
CA GLN A 86 -12.66 6.30 11.99
C GLN A 86 -12.95 7.78 12.26
N GLY A 87 -13.80 8.38 11.44
CA GLY A 87 -14.09 9.81 11.45
C GLY A 87 -13.18 10.65 10.53
N TYR A 88 -12.21 10.02 9.83
CA TYR A 88 -11.38 10.75 8.85
C TYR A 88 -12.23 11.29 7.71
N GLN A 89 -12.02 12.57 7.37
CA GLN A 89 -12.69 13.21 6.24
C GLN A 89 -11.82 13.13 4.99
N VAL A 90 -12.27 12.36 4.02
CA VAL A 90 -11.63 12.26 2.70
C VAL A 90 -12.00 13.52 1.90
N SER A 91 -10.98 14.27 1.49
CA SER A 91 -11.12 15.52 0.74
C SER A 91 -11.31 15.26 -0.75
N SER A 92 -12.09 16.11 -1.42
CA SER A 92 -12.19 16.15 -2.89
C SER A 92 -11.06 16.93 -3.58
N HIS A 93 -10.17 17.57 -2.82
CA HIS A 93 -9.14 18.47 -3.35
C HIS A 93 -7.77 17.81 -3.56
N TYR A 94 -7.61 16.58 -3.12
CA TYR A 94 -6.36 15.81 -3.21
C TYR A 94 -6.57 14.52 -3.99
N ASP A 95 -5.48 13.79 -4.22
CA ASP A 95 -5.51 12.45 -4.81
C ASP A 95 -6.46 11.52 -4.04
N SER A 96 -7.20 10.71 -4.77
CA SER A 96 -8.18 9.78 -4.22
C SER A 96 -7.57 8.60 -3.47
N MET A 97 -6.27 8.38 -3.56
CA MET A 97 -5.59 7.27 -2.89
C MET A 97 -5.60 7.46 -1.37
N ILE A 98 -6.24 6.54 -0.66
CA ILE A 98 -6.43 6.58 0.80
C ILE A 98 -5.67 5.50 1.55
N ALA A 99 -5.28 4.43 0.87
CA ALA A 99 -4.47 3.38 1.46
C ALA A 99 -3.68 2.61 0.39
N LYS A 100 -2.59 1.98 0.83
CA LYS A 100 -1.88 0.92 0.10
C LYS A 100 -1.94 -0.34 0.92
N VAL A 101 -2.41 -1.41 0.33
CA VAL A 101 -2.38 -2.75 0.89
C VAL A 101 -1.22 -3.51 0.26
N ILE A 102 -0.24 -3.89 1.04
CA ILE A 102 0.93 -4.61 0.58
C ILE A 102 0.99 -5.97 1.27
N VAL A 103 1.20 -7.03 0.50
CA VAL A 103 1.35 -8.37 1.03
C VAL A 103 2.63 -9.02 0.51
N HIS A 104 3.19 -9.90 1.33
CA HIS A 104 4.35 -10.71 0.97
C HIS A 104 4.06 -12.19 1.23
N GLY A 105 4.45 -13.04 0.29
CA GLY A 105 4.36 -14.49 0.37
C GLY A 105 5.64 -15.16 -0.13
N ARG A 106 5.80 -16.44 0.14
CA ARG A 106 6.96 -17.23 -0.34
C ARG A 106 7.01 -17.32 -1.86
N ASN A 107 5.85 -17.19 -2.51
CA ASN A 107 5.70 -17.22 -3.96
C ASN A 107 4.46 -16.39 -4.37
N ARG A 108 4.27 -16.21 -5.69
CA ARG A 108 3.19 -15.40 -6.25
C ARG A 108 1.80 -15.89 -5.85
N ILE A 109 1.58 -17.20 -5.82
CA ILE A 109 0.27 -17.79 -5.49
C ILE A 109 -0.10 -17.49 -4.03
N GLU A 110 0.87 -17.63 -3.12
CA GLU A 110 0.67 -17.31 -1.71
C GLU A 110 0.37 -15.81 -1.51
N ALA A 111 1.11 -14.93 -2.20
CA ALA A 111 0.87 -13.49 -2.16
C ALA A 111 -0.55 -13.13 -2.67
N ILE A 112 -1.00 -13.73 -3.79
CA ILE A 112 -2.36 -13.54 -4.32
C ILE A 112 -3.42 -13.98 -3.31
N ARG A 113 -3.29 -15.18 -2.74
CA ARG A 113 -4.25 -15.69 -1.74
C ARG A 113 -4.31 -14.78 -0.51
N LYS A 114 -3.15 -14.30 -0.07
CA LYS A 114 -3.05 -13.36 1.07
C LYS A 114 -3.70 -12.02 0.73
N MET A 115 -3.46 -11.47 -0.45
CA MET A 115 -4.09 -10.22 -0.88
C MET A 115 -5.61 -10.34 -0.90
N ARG A 116 -6.15 -11.43 -1.47
CA ARG A 116 -7.60 -11.68 -1.49
C ARG A 116 -8.18 -11.72 -0.08
N ARG A 117 -7.55 -12.44 0.86
CA ARG A 117 -7.97 -12.47 2.27
C ARG A 117 -7.98 -11.06 2.86
N VAL A 118 -6.87 -10.33 2.75
CA VAL A 118 -6.73 -8.99 3.32
C VAL A 118 -7.76 -8.02 2.75
N LEU A 119 -7.98 -8.02 1.44
CA LEU A 119 -8.98 -7.16 0.81
C LEU A 119 -10.41 -7.53 1.24
N SER A 120 -10.70 -8.82 1.47
CA SER A 120 -12.03 -9.24 1.96
C SER A 120 -12.28 -8.82 3.41
N GLU A 121 -11.25 -8.81 4.24
CA GLU A 121 -11.33 -8.42 5.66
C GLU A 121 -11.29 -6.89 5.86
N LEU A 122 -10.69 -6.14 4.92
CA LEU A 122 -10.61 -4.68 5.00
C LEU A 122 -12.01 -4.06 4.94
N VAL A 123 -12.37 -3.25 5.93
CA VAL A 123 -13.63 -2.50 5.96
C VAL A 123 -13.33 -1.01 5.91
N ILE A 124 -13.95 -0.31 4.98
CA ILE A 124 -13.93 1.16 4.87
C ILE A 124 -15.36 1.56 4.49
N ASP A 125 -16.14 2.04 5.46
CA ASP A 125 -17.52 2.46 5.25
C ASP A 125 -17.64 3.99 5.31
N GLY A 126 -18.72 4.52 4.69
CA GLY A 126 -19.02 5.95 4.62
C GLY A 126 -18.54 6.61 3.33
N ILE A 127 -17.72 5.93 2.55
CA ILE A 127 -17.25 6.34 1.21
C ILE A 127 -17.21 5.14 0.27
N ASP A 128 -17.30 5.38 -1.02
CA ASP A 128 -17.05 4.34 -2.02
C ASP A 128 -15.56 4.14 -2.25
N THR A 129 -15.16 2.91 -2.51
CA THR A 129 -13.77 2.56 -2.81
C THR A 129 -13.68 1.56 -3.95
N ASN A 130 -12.54 1.54 -4.62
CA ASN A 130 -12.22 0.53 -5.64
C ASN A 130 -11.85 -0.84 -5.06
N LYS A 131 -11.94 -1.03 -3.74
CA LYS A 131 -11.50 -2.26 -3.04
C LYS A 131 -12.05 -3.54 -3.69
N ASN A 132 -13.37 -3.58 -3.91
CA ASN A 132 -14.04 -4.76 -4.46
C ASN A 132 -13.72 -5.02 -5.94
N TYR A 133 -13.19 -4.03 -6.64
CA TYR A 133 -12.75 -4.16 -8.02
C TYR A 133 -11.35 -4.81 -8.15
N SER A 134 -10.62 -4.87 -7.03
CA SER A 134 -9.27 -5.42 -6.95
C SER A 134 -9.22 -6.89 -6.49
N ILE A 135 -10.38 -7.50 -6.17
CA ILE A 135 -10.54 -8.88 -5.74
C ILE A 135 -10.83 -9.77 -6.95
#